data_15209a15821787ef72b7cb4226a25fc4
#
_entry.id   15209a15821787ef72b7cb4226a25fc4
#
_cell.length_a   1.000
_cell.length_b   1.000
_cell.length_c   1.000
_cell.angle_alpha   90.00
_cell.angle_beta   90.00
_cell.angle_gamma   90.00
#
_symmetry.space_group_name_H-M   'P 1'
#
loop_
_entity.id
_entity.type
_entity.pdbx_description
1 polymer ?
#
loop_
_entity_poly.entity_id
_entity_poly.type
_entity_poly.pdbx_seq_one_letter_code
_entity_poly.pdbx_strand_id
1 'polypeptide(L)'
;MKKRKILIDGLQYCNWSKEIFEDMNASGITAVHVTICYHENFPETIKNIIFWRRCFEKYSDLIIPGDNVSDIIRAHDEGRTAIILGFQNCSAIEDDIGLIEIFHKLGVRFMQLSYNNQSLLCAGCYEETDAGLTRMGREVIREMNRLGMIIDMSHSGERSTLQAIQTSERPIAISHANPYEWHPAQRNKSNAVLKELSEAGGMIGFSIYPHHMHQGSKCTLDDFCGMIAKTVDLMGVDRIGFGSDLCQNQPDSIVEWMRVGRWSYDKAGFLRQNDQATFPKQPPWFQTNRDFHNILRGLRDIGFSETEVNKISGENWLNFFRETFNDQ
;
A
#
# COMPACT_ATOMS: atom_id res chain seq x y z
N MET A 1 -17.57 -17.17 21.75
CA MET A 1 -17.39 -16.60 20.37
C MET A 1 -15.92 -16.76 19.99
N LYS A 2 -15.60 -17.26 18.78
CA LYS A 2 -14.22 -17.24 18.30
C LYS A 2 -13.80 -15.77 18.15
N LYS A 3 -12.63 -15.40 18.70
CA LYS A 3 -12.07 -14.06 18.56
C LYS A 3 -11.90 -13.76 17.07
N ARG A 4 -12.40 -12.61 16.60
CA ARG A 4 -12.20 -12.15 15.21
C ARG A 4 -10.69 -12.08 14.94
N LYS A 5 -10.24 -12.52 13.77
CA LYS A 5 -8.84 -12.44 13.38
C LYS A 5 -8.53 -11.03 12.88
N ILE A 6 -7.31 -10.57 13.12
CA ILE A 6 -6.84 -9.30 12.55
C ILE A 6 -6.57 -9.52 11.07
N LEU A 7 -7.21 -8.72 10.22
CA LEU A 7 -7.00 -8.69 8.78
C LEU A 7 -6.71 -7.24 8.38
N ILE A 8 -5.52 -6.99 7.84
CA ILE A 8 -5.07 -5.66 7.44
C ILE A 8 -4.60 -5.70 5.99
N ASP A 9 -5.07 -4.74 5.20
CA ASP A 9 -4.64 -4.54 3.83
C ASP A 9 -3.80 -3.25 3.72
N GLY A 10 -2.55 -3.41 3.31
CA GLY A 10 -1.56 -2.34 3.20
C GLY A 10 -1.83 -1.32 2.12
N LEU A 11 -2.74 -1.56 1.19
CA LEU A 11 -3.19 -0.56 0.23
C LEU A 11 -4.46 -0.96 -0.51
N GLN A 12 -5.39 0.01 -0.64
CA GLN A 12 -6.51 -0.02 -1.60
C GLN A 12 -6.78 1.36 -2.20
N TYR A 13 -7.35 1.34 -3.41
CA TYR A 13 -7.88 2.52 -4.09
C TYR A 13 -9.24 2.20 -4.72
N CYS A 14 -10.27 2.05 -3.92
CA CYS A 14 -11.62 1.71 -4.37
C CYS A 14 -12.47 2.95 -4.67
N ASN A 15 -13.54 2.79 -5.44
CA ASN A 15 -14.59 3.80 -5.58
C ASN A 15 -15.50 3.77 -4.34
N TRP A 16 -15.03 4.42 -3.28
CA TRP A 16 -15.53 4.30 -1.90
C TRP A 16 -17.03 4.56 -1.79
N SER A 17 -17.74 3.57 -1.27
CA SER A 17 -19.18 3.58 -1.11
C SER A 17 -19.58 2.78 0.12
N LYS A 18 -20.84 2.92 0.56
CA LYS A 18 -21.39 2.11 1.65
C LYS A 18 -21.23 0.61 1.40
N GLU A 19 -21.49 0.15 0.18
CA GLU A 19 -21.36 -1.25 -0.23
C GLU A 19 -19.93 -1.77 0.00
N ILE A 20 -18.90 -0.99 -0.37
CA ILE A 20 -17.51 -1.39 -0.16
C ILE A 20 -17.18 -1.48 1.34
N PHE A 21 -17.68 -0.54 2.16
CA PHE A 21 -17.48 -0.61 3.61
C PHE A 21 -18.22 -1.78 4.25
N GLU A 22 -19.41 -2.12 3.75
CA GLU A 22 -20.13 -3.33 4.14
C GLU A 22 -19.39 -4.62 3.73
N ASP A 23 -18.77 -4.64 2.55
CA ASP A 23 -17.92 -5.74 2.08
C ASP A 23 -16.69 -5.93 2.97
N MET A 24 -16.01 -4.84 3.34
CA MET A 24 -14.88 -4.87 4.28
C MET A 24 -15.28 -5.47 5.64
N ASN A 25 -16.39 -4.99 6.20
CA ASN A 25 -16.89 -5.50 7.48
C ASN A 25 -17.30 -6.97 7.42
N ALA A 26 -17.99 -7.38 6.36
CA ALA A 26 -18.40 -8.76 6.14
C ALA A 26 -17.21 -9.72 6.02
N SER A 27 -16.08 -9.23 5.47
CA SER A 27 -14.82 -9.99 5.34
C SER A 27 -13.99 -9.99 6.61
N GLY A 28 -14.33 -9.15 7.58
CA GLY A 28 -13.58 -9.02 8.81
C GLY A 28 -12.32 -8.16 8.69
N ILE A 29 -12.22 -7.28 7.68
CA ILE A 29 -11.10 -6.35 7.56
C ILE A 29 -11.07 -5.44 8.78
N THR A 30 -9.92 -5.45 9.46
CA THR A 30 -9.66 -4.65 10.67
C THR A 30 -9.18 -3.26 10.32
N ALA A 31 -8.25 -3.16 9.35
CA ALA A 31 -7.74 -1.89 8.88
C ALA A 31 -7.36 -1.96 7.40
N VAL A 32 -7.41 -0.81 6.73
CA VAL A 32 -6.96 -0.65 5.36
C VAL A 32 -6.27 0.69 5.18
N HIS A 33 -5.09 0.69 4.54
CA HIS A 33 -4.46 1.89 4.05
C HIS A 33 -5.11 2.30 2.72
N VAL A 34 -5.58 3.53 2.63
CA VAL A 34 -6.28 4.06 1.46
C VAL A 34 -5.52 5.22 0.85
N THR A 35 -5.50 5.26 -0.47
CA THR A 35 -4.85 6.34 -1.22
C THR A 35 -5.74 7.57 -1.28
N ILE A 36 -5.17 8.73 -0.91
CA ILE A 36 -5.83 10.03 -1.03
C ILE A 36 -5.03 11.05 -1.85
N CYS A 37 -3.87 10.66 -2.38
CA CYS A 37 -3.04 11.49 -3.25
C CYS A 37 -2.25 10.62 -4.22
N TYR A 38 -2.35 10.94 -5.53
CA TYR A 38 -1.50 10.46 -6.61
C TYR A 38 -0.68 11.61 -7.21
N HIS A 39 -1.37 12.60 -7.78
CA HIS A 39 -0.79 13.78 -8.45
C HIS A 39 -1.43 15.08 -7.95
N GLU A 40 -2.28 14.97 -6.94
CA GLU A 40 -2.95 16.10 -6.32
C GLU A 40 -1.93 17.01 -5.64
N ASN A 41 -2.13 18.32 -5.78
CA ASN A 41 -1.43 19.33 -5.00
C ASN A 41 -2.05 19.47 -3.60
N PHE A 42 -1.52 20.36 -2.77
CA PHE A 42 -2.00 20.57 -1.39
C PHE A 42 -3.51 20.86 -1.33
N PRO A 43 -4.10 21.86 -2.06
CA PRO A 43 -5.54 22.13 -1.98
C PRO A 43 -6.44 20.99 -2.44
N GLU A 44 -6.01 20.23 -3.45
CA GLU A 44 -6.76 19.08 -3.96
C GLU A 44 -6.75 17.92 -2.96
N THR A 45 -5.59 17.66 -2.36
CA THR A 45 -5.45 16.63 -1.32
C THR A 45 -6.29 16.96 -0.07
N ILE A 46 -6.40 18.25 0.31
CA ILE A 46 -7.30 18.68 1.38
C ILE A 46 -8.77 18.33 1.05
N LYS A 47 -9.20 18.44 -0.22
CA LYS A 47 -10.57 18.02 -0.60
C LYS A 47 -10.79 16.52 -0.40
N ASN A 48 -9.77 15.70 -0.68
CA ASN A 48 -9.83 14.26 -0.42
C ASN A 48 -9.90 13.93 1.08
N ILE A 49 -9.17 14.67 1.93
CA ILE A 49 -9.30 14.56 3.39
C ILE A 49 -10.71 14.95 3.86
N ILE A 50 -11.28 16.04 3.33
CA ILE A 50 -12.65 16.46 3.64
C ILE A 50 -13.66 15.40 3.24
N PHE A 51 -13.48 14.74 2.08
CA PHE A 51 -14.31 13.61 1.67
C PHE A 51 -14.28 12.48 2.71
N TRP A 52 -13.10 12.07 3.19
CA TRP A 52 -12.96 11.02 4.19
C TRP A 52 -13.57 11.41 5.54
N ARG A 53 -13.42 12.65 5.98
CA ARG A 53 -14.07 13.14 7.21
C ARG A 53 -15.60 12.99 7.13
N ARG A 54 -16.19 13.34 5.99
CA ARG A 54 -17.64 13.13 5.74
C ARG A 54 -18.01 11.63 5.71
N CYS A 55 -17.14 10.78 5.17
CA CYS A 55 -17.35 9.33 5.22
C CYS A 55 -17.36 8.80 6.66
N PHE A 56 -16.43 9.25 7.50
CA PHE A 56 -16.39 8.85 8.92
C PHE A 56 -17.64 9.27 9.70
N GLU A 57 -18.18 10.46 9.41
CA GLU A 57 -19.44 10.90 10.00
C GLU A 57 -20.63 10.07 9.49
N LYS A 58 -20.71 9.91 8.17
CA LYS A 58 -21.87 9.26 7.52
C LYS A 58 -21.95 7.75 7.74
N TYR A 59 -20.80 7.09 7.83
CA TYR A 59 -20.65 5.63 7.93
C TYR A 59 -19.95 5.20 9.22
N SER A 60 -20.21 5.94 10.31
CA SER A 60 -19.58 5.73 11.61
C SER A 60 -19.84 4.36 12.25
N ASP A 61 -20.87 3.67 11.80
CA ASP A 61 -21.19 2.27 12.15
C ASP A 61 -20.31 1.25 11.41
N LEU A 62 -19.66 1.63 10.30
CA LEU A 62 -18.86 0.74 9.46
C LEU A 62 -17.36 1.03 9.53
N ILE A 63 -16.97 2.30 9.57
CA ILE A 63 -15.56 2.72 9.49
C ILE A 63 -15.22 3.76 10.56
N ILE A 64 -13.92 3.82 10.92
CA ILE A 64 -13.36 4.88 11.77
C ILE A 64 -12.00 5.35 11.23
N PRO A 65 -11.52 6.54 11.60
CA PRO A 65 -10.11 6.90 11.38
C PRO A 65 -9.17 5.89 12.03
N GLY A 66 -8.08 5.56 11.35
CA GLY A 66 -7.00 4.69 11.83
C GLY A 66 -5.72 5.49 12.05
N ASP A 67 -5.77 6.50 12.93
CA ASP A 67 -4.67 7.44 13.11
C ASP A 67 -3.55 6.90 14.00
N ASN A 68 -3.82 5.81 14.74
CA ASN A 68 -2.88 5.15 15.64
C ASN A 68 -3.28 3.68 15.86
N VAL A 69 -2.44 2.93 16.56
CA VAL A 69 -2.67 1.50 16.84
C VAL A 69 -3.92 1.28 17.70
N SER A 70 -4.20 2.19 18.63
CA SER A 70 -5.39 2.09 19.50
C SER A 70 -6.69 2.20 18.71
N ASP A 71 -6.74 3.03 17.66
CA ASP A 71 -7.89 3.12 16.75
C ASP A 71 -8.10 1.82 15.98
N ILE A 72 -7.00 1.19 15.51
CA ILE A 72 -7.06 -0.10 14.79
C ILE A 72 -7.60 -1.20 15.71
N ILE A 73 -7.12 -1.26 16.96
CA ILE A 73 -7.61 -2.22 17.96
C ILE A 73 -9.08 -1.95 18.29
N ARG A 74 -9.46 -0.70 18.48
CA ARG A 74 -10.86 -0.31 18.72
C ARG A 74 -11.76 -0.72 17.55
N ALA A 75 -11.35 -0.46 16.30
CA ALA A 75 -12.09 -0.90 15.11
C ALA A 75 -12.29 -2.42 15.11
N HIS A 76 -11.24 -3.17 15.43
CA HIS A 76 -11.29 -4.62 15.52
C HIS A 76 -12.33 -5.10 16.57
N ASP A 77 -12.28 -4.54 17.78
CA ASP A 77 -13.14 -4.94 18.89
C ASP A 77 -14.60 -4.55 18.66
N GLU A 78 -14.85 -3.43 17.99
CA GLU A 78 -16.19 -2.93 17.65
C GLU A 78 -16.76 -3.51 16.35
N GLY A 79 -15.99 -4.32 15.61
CA GLY A 79 -16.42 -4.92 14.36
C GLY A 79 -16.47 -3.93 13.19
N ARG A 80 -15.79 -2.81 13.28
CA ARG A 80 -15.61 -1.80 12.22
C ARG A 80 -14.28 -1.97 11.47
N THR A 81 -14.03 -1.15 10.45
CA THR A 81 -12.76 -1.08 9.75
C THR A 81 -12.07 0.27 10.01
N ALA A 82 -10.82 0.25 10.47
CA ALA A 82 -9.99 1.44 10.58
C ALA A 82 -9.46 1.83 9.20
N ILE A 83 -9.64 3.10 8.82
CA ILE A 83 -9.14 3.66 7.57
C ILE A 83 -7.88 4.46 7.85
N ILE A 84 -6.75 4.03 7.31
CA ILE A 84 -5.46 4.70 7.42
C ILE A 84 -5.25 5.53 6.16
N LEU A 85 -5.21 6.85 6.28
CA LEU A 85 -5.02 7.73 5.14
C LEU A 85 -3.55 7.76 4.72
N GLY A 86 -3.29 7.70 3.40
CA GLY A 86 -1.94 7.81 2.89
C GLY A 86 -1.83 8.28 1.45
N PHE A 87 -0.61 8.58 1.06
CA PHE A 87 -0.24 9.11 -0.24
C PHE A 87 0.55 8.08 -1.03
N GLN A 88 0.15 7.82 -2.27
CA GLN A 88 0.99 7.06 -3.21
C GLN A 88 2.04 7.93 -3.93
N ASN A 89 2.06 9.24 -3.66
CA ASN A 89 3.05 10.18 -4.17
C ASN A 89 3.31 11.30 -3.16
N CYS A 90 4.39 12.03 -3.35
CA CYS A 90 4.74 13.20 -2.53
C CYS A 90 4.23 14.53 -3.10
N SER A 91 3.44 14.54 -4.18
CA SER A 91 3.02 15.77 -4.88
C SER A 91 2.29 16.78 -3.98
N ALA A 92 1.59 16.30 -2.95
CA ALA A 92 0.87 17.16 -2.01
C ALA A 92 1.76 18.02 -1.11
N ILE A 93 3.01 17.60 -0.86
CA ILE A 93 3.96 18.41 -0.06
C ILE A 93 4.67 19.48 -0.90
N GLU A 94 4.47 19.47 -2.22
CA GLU A 94 5.06 20.44 -3.15
C GLU A 94 6.59 20.53 -2.94
N ASP A 95 7.14 21.69 -2.63
CA ASP A 95 8.54 21.91 -2.26
C ASP A 95 8.74 22.38 -0.80
N ASP A 96 7.72 22.17 0.06
CA ASP A 96 7.72 22.57 1.47
C ASP A 96 7.60 21.35 2.40
N ILE A 97 8.70 20.98 3.05
CA ILE A 97 8.78 19.87 4.01
C ILE A 97 7.84 20.09 5.22
N GLY A 98 7.57 21.34 5.59
CA GLY A 98 6.65 21.68 6.70
C GLY A 98 5.22 21.17 6.47
N LEU A 99 4.81 20.94 5.21
CA LEU A 99 3.49 20.39 4.89
C LEU A 99 3.33 18.94 5.37
N ILE A 100 4.41 18.19 5.58
CA ILE A 100 4.36 16.81 6.09
C ILE A 100 3.73 16.81 7.50
N GLU A 101 4.15 17.71 8.38
CA GLU A 101 3.58 17.82 9.72
C GLU A 101 2.09 18.22 9.67
N ILE A 102 1.72 19.12 8.76
CA ILE A 102 0.31 19.51 8.57
C ILE A 102 -0.53 18.28 8.15
N PHE A 103 -0.09 17.51 7.16
CA PHE A 103 -0.80 16.30 6.75
C PHE A 103 -0.83 15.23 7.85
N HIS A 104 0.26 15.06 8.60
CA HIS A 104 0.27 14.15 9.75
C HIS A 104 -0.80 14.54 10.80
N LYS A 105 -0.91 15.83 11.14
CA LYS A 105 -1.96 16.36 12.04
C LYS A 105 -3.38 16.19 11.47
N LEU A 106 -3.52 16.10 10.15
CA LEU A 106 -4.79 15.82 9.47
C LEU A 106 -5.13 14.33 9.35
N GLY A 107 -4.29 13.43 9.88
CA GLY A 107 -4.53 12.00 9.94
C GLY A 107 -3.81 11.17 8.87
N VAL A 108 -2.92 11.77 8.07
CA VAL A 108 -2.11 11.01 7.10
C VAL A 108 -1.01 10.24 7.82
N ARG A 109 -0.85 8.95 7.48
CA ARG A 109 0.11 8.05 8.15
C ARG A 109 1.11 7.38 7.21
N PHE A 110 0.85 7.38 5.91
CA PHE A 110 1.74 6.86 4.88
C PHE A 110 2.05 7.93 3.83
N MET A 111 3.29 7.97 3.35
CA MET A 111 3.63 8.72 2.15
C MET A 111 4.69 7.99 1.34
N GLN A 112 4.43 7.84 0.03
CA GLN A 112 5.43 7.40 -0.93
C GLN A 112 6.26 8.60 -1.42
N LEU A 113 7.55 8.33 -1.64
CA LEU A 113 8.49 9.38 -2.08
C LEU A 113 8.40 9.67 -3.58
N SER A 114 7.81 8.78 -4.37
CA SER A 114 7.53 8.94 -5.80
C SER A 114 6.38 8.05 -6.24
N TYR A 115 5.72 8.42 -7.34
CA TYR A 115 4.75 7.57 -8.02
C TYR A 115 5.17 7.33 -9.45
N ASN A 116 5.77 6.17 -9.72
CA ASN A 116 6.24 5.70 -11.03
C ASN A 116 7.36 6.55 -11.64
N ASN A 117 7.25 7.88 -11.61
CA ASN A 117 8.15 8.84 -12.26
C ASN A 117 9.07 9.52 -11.25
N GLN A 118 10.07 10.25 -11.75
CA GLN A 118 10.94 11.10 -10.95
C GLN A 118 10.11 12.14 -10.18
N SER A 119 10.31 12.19 -8.86
CA SER A 119 9.79 13.24 -7.99
C SER A 119 10.92 14.20 -7.55
N LEU A 120 10.58 15.18 -6.72
CA LEU A 120 11.59 16.01 -6.03
C LEU A 120 12.42 15.20 -5.02
N LEU A 121 11.96 14.00 -4.62
CA LEU A 121 12.54 13.22 -3.52
C LEU A 121 13.41 12.06 -4.00
N CYS A 122 12.98 11.35 -5.05
CA CYS A 122 13.68 10.18 -5.58
C CYS A 122 13.19 9.80 -6.98
N ALA A 123 13.87 8.85 -7.61
CA ALA A 123 13.44 8.27 -8.87
C ALA A 123 12.29 7.26 -8.66
N GLY A 124 11.32 7.28 -9.59
CA GLY A 124 10.28 6.28 -9.70
C GLY A 124 10.75 5.01 -10.41
N CYS A 125 9.96 3.94 -10.30
CA CYS A 125 10.31 2.62 -10.85
C CYS A 125 10.29 2.55 -12.38
N TYR A 126 9.68 3.51 -13.06
CA TYR A 126 9.63 3.55 -14.53
C TYR A 126 10.65 4.51 -15.15
N GLU A 127 11.47 5.19 -14.33
CA GLU A 127 12.56 5.99 -14.88
C GLU A 127 13.64 5.10 -15.51
N GLU A 128 14.18 5.56 -16.63
CA GLU A 128 15.28 4.88 -17.32
C GLU A 128 16.54 4.80 -16.45
N THR A 129 16.78 5.86 -15.66
CA THR A 129 17.90 5.93 -14.73
C THR A 129 17.40 6.24 -13.32
N ASP A 130 17.62 5.32 -12.39
CA ASP A 130 17.38 5.56 -10.97
C ASP A 130 18.57 6.30 -10.34
N ALA A 131 18.43 7.60 -10.20
CA ALA A 131 19.45 8.46 -9.58
C ALA A 131 19.55 8.31 -8.05
N GLY A 132 18.59 7.62 -7.42
CA GLY A 132 18.50 7.48 -5.96
C GLY A 132 17.78 8.65 -5.28
N LEU A 133 17.99 8.79 -3.97
CA LEU A 133 17.41 9.87 -3.17
C LEU A 133 18.07 11.22 -3.48
N THR A 134 17.25 12.25 -3.63
CA THR A 134 17.70 13.63 -3.67
C THR A 134 18.12 14.13 -2.28
N ARG A 135 18.69 15.33 -2.20
CA ARG A 135 18.95 15.98 -0.90
C ARG A 135 17.64 16.23 -0.14
N MET A 136 16.61 16.73 -0.84
CA MET A 136 15.29 16.95 -0.24
C MET A 136 14.67 15.62 0.22
N GLY A 137 14.81 14.54 -0.54
CA GLY A 137 14.33 13.22 -0.15
C GLY A 137 14.88 12.74 1.19
N ARG A 138 16.17 13.00 1.47
CA ARG A 138 16.78 12.65 2.76
C ARG A 138 16.23 13.47 3.92
N GLU A 139 15.96 14.76 3.72
CA GLU A 139 15.33 15.62 4.74
C GLU A 139 13.88 15.20 5.00
N VAL A 140 13.14 14.85 3.94
CA VAL A 140 11.77 14.33 4.04
C VAL A 140 11.74 13.03 4.83
N ILE A 141 12.66 12.09 4.60
CA ILE A 141 12.79 10.85 5.38
C ILE A 141 12.98 11.16 6.88
N ARG A 142 13.86 12.09 7.23
CA ARG A 142 14.09 12.49 8.63
C ARG A 142 12.83 13.06 9.26
N GLU A 143 12.12 13.93 8.53
CA GLU A 143 10.88 14.52 9.04
C GLU A 143 9.76 13.48 9.21
N MET A 144 9.62 12.55 8.26
CA MET A 144 8.68 11.43 8.41
C MET A 144 9.01 10.54 9.61
N ASN A 145 10.30 10.25 9.83
CA ASN A 145 10.76 9.51 11.01
C ASN A 145 10.44 10.26 12.32
N ARG A 146 10.67 11.58 12.36
CA ARG A 146 10.34 12.41 13.53
C ARG A 146 8.87 12.34 13.89
N LEU A 147 8.00 12.36 12.89
CA LEU A 147 6.54 12.36 13.05
C LEU A 147 5.95 10.95 13.29
N GLY A 148 6.67 9.89 12.95
CA GLY A 148 6.11 8.53 12.93
C GLY A 148 5.20 8.29 11.72
N MET A 149 5.47 8.98 10.60
CA MET A 149 4.81 8.72 9.33
C MET A 149 5.57 7.63 8.56
N ILE A 150 4.87 6.62 8.05
CA ILE A 150 5.46 5.50 7.34
C ILE A 150 5.96 5.94 5.96
N ILE A 151 7.22 5.67 5.69
CA ILE A 151 7.83 5.81 4.37
C ILE A 151 7.48 4.59 3.55
N ASP A 152 6.85 4.78 2.40
CA ASP A 152 6.50 3.71 1.47
C ASP A 152 7.26 3.85 0.15
N MET A 153 7.94 2.78 -0.26
CA MET A 153 8.79 2.78 -1.46
C MET A 153 8.21 1.91 -2.59
N SER A 154 6.90 1.64 -2.57
CA SER A 154 6.26 0.76 -3.55
C SER A 154 6.48 1.20 -4.99
N HIS A 155 6.37 2.48 -5.31
CA HIS A 155 6.52 3.02 -6.67
C HIS A 155 7.92 3.56 -7.01
N SER A 156 8.88 3.46 -6.09
CA SER A 156 10.24 3.97 -6.28
C SER A 156 11.15 2.95 -6.94
N GLY A 157 12.19 3.44 -7.60
CA GLY A 157 13.23 2.62 -8.21
C GLY A 157 14.05 1.83 -7.17
N GLU A 158 14.86 0.90 -7.65
CA GLU A 158 15.63 -0.02 -6.79
C GLU A 158 16.66 0.71 -5.93
N ARG A 159 17.50 1.56 -6.57
CA ARG A 159 18.52 2.34 -5.87
C ARG A 159 17.91 3.33 -4.89
N SER A 160 16.81 3.99 -5.29
CA SER A 160 16.05 4.89 -4.43
C SER A 160 15.50 4.16 -3.20
N THR A 161 15.00 2.94 -3.38
CA THR A 161 14.47 2.10 -2.29
C THR A 161 15.60 1.67 -1.34
N LEU A 162 16.72 1.15 -1.84
CA LEU A 162 17.86 0.77 -1.01
C LEU A 162 18.41 1.95 -0.21
N GLN A 163 18.53 3.13 -0.85
CA GLN A 163 18.99 4.33 -0.14
C GLN A 163 17.98 4.82 0.90
N ALA A 164 16.66 4.65 0.68
CA ALA A 164 15.65 4.96 1.67
C ALA A 164 15.74 4.04 2.89
N ILE A 165 15.92 2.72 2.68
CA ILE A 165 16.16 1.74 3.76
C ILE A 165 17.36 2.16 4.62
N GLN A 166 18.48 2.51 3.96
CA GLN A 166 19.73 2.89 4.64
C GLN A 166 19.67 4.27 5.33
N THR A 167 18.80 5.17 4.85
CA THR A 167 18.69 6.54 5.39
C THR A 167 17.71 6.63 6.53
N SER A 168 16.68 5.78 6.54
CA SER A 168 15.62 5.81 7.52
C SER A 168 16.10 5.26 8.87
N GLU A 169 15.77 5.97 9.95
CA GLU A 169 16.01 5.52 11.34
C GLU A 169 14.91 4.58 11.85
N ARG A 170 13.82 4.44 11.08
CA ARG A 170 12.70 3.56 11.39
C ARG A 170 12.48 2.56 10.26
N PRO A 171 11.87 1.41 10.53
CA PRO A 171 11.47 0.48 9.48
C PRO A 171 10.59 1.16 8.43
N ILE A 172 10.80 0.85 7.16
CA ILE A 172 10.01 1.38 6.04
C ILE A 172 9.10 0.30 5.46
N ALA A 173 8.13 0.70 4.64
CA ALA A 173 7.24 -0.22 3.96
C ALA A 173 7.47 -0.26 2.44
N ILE A 174 7.13 -1.39 1.86
CA ILE A 174 6.72 -1.55 0.48
C ILE A 174 5.28 -2.03 0.56
N SER A 175 4.34 -1.10 0.59
CA SER A 175 2.94 -1.41 0.95
C SER A 175 2.26 -2.35 -0.04
N HIS A 176 2.65 -2.32 -1.34
CA HIS A 176 2.04 -3.14 -2.40
C HIS A 176 3.01 -3.40 -3.56
N ALA A 177 3.65 -4.54 -3.53
CA ALA A 177 4.50 -5.06 -4.62
C ALA A 177 4.67 -6.58 -4.49
N ASN A 178 5.30 -7.21 -5.50
CA ASN A 178 5.64 -8.63 -5.48
C ASN A 178 7.14 -8.82 -5.77
N PRO A 179 7.72 -10.03 -5.59
CA PRO A 179 9.09 -10.31 -5.99
C PRO A 179 9.28 -10.21 -7.51
N TYR A 180 10.31 -9.49 -7.94
CA TYR A 180 10.69 -9.36 -9.35
C TYR A 180 11.01 -10.71 -9.99
N GLU A 181 11.66 -11.61 -9.25
CA GLU A 181 12.03 -12.93 -9.71
C GLU A 181 10.84 -13.86 -9.95
N TRP A 182 9.68 -13.56 -9.32
CA TRP A 182 8.44 -14.26 -9.62
C TRP A 182 7.76 -13.70 -10.88
N HIS A 183 7.75 -12.36 -11.02
CA HIS A 183 7.23 -11.68 -12.20
C HIS A 183 8.03 -10.39 -12.46
N PRO A 184 8.77 -10.31 -13.60
CA PRO A 184 9.70 -9.20 -13.87
C PRO A 184 9.00 -7.92 -14.33
N ALA A 185 8.06 -7.42 -13.55
CA ALA A 185 7.48 -6.09 -13.70
C ALA A 185 8.37 -5.05 -13.02
N GLN A 186 8.56 -3.87 -13.64
CA GLN A 186 9.37 -2.78 -13.06
C GLN A 186 8.86 -2.30 -11.68
N ARG A 187 7.57 -2.54 -11.39
CA ARG A 187 6.95 -2.25 -10.08
C ARG A 187 7.34 -3.24 -8.99
N ASN A 188 7.74 -4.45 -9.36
CA ASN A 188 8.13 -5.48 -8.42
C ASN A 188 9.55 -5.25 -7.90
N LYS A 189 9.89 -5.85 -6.78
CA LYS A 189 11.13 -5.62 -6.06
C LYS A 189 12.06 -6.81 -6.16
N SER A 190 13.35 -6.55 -6.41
CA SER A 190 14.37 -7.60 -6.47
C SER A 190 14.57 -8.29 -5.12
N ASN A 191 15.08 -9.51 -5.13
CA ASN A 191 15.43 -10.22 -3.91
C ASN A 191 16.47 -9.44 -3.07
N ALA A 192 17.33 -8.63 -3.69
CA ALA A 192 18.27 -7.77 -2.99
C ALA A 192 17.53 -6.71 -2.15
N VAL A 193 16.56 -6.03 -2.74
CA VAL A 193 15.71 -5.06 -2.01
C VAL A 193 14.93 -5.74 -0.90
N LEU A 194 14.31 -6.89 -1.17
CA LEU A 194 13.50 -7.62 -0.18
C LEU A 194 14.32 -8.08 1.02
N LYS A 195 15.55 -8.53 0.79
CA LYS A 195 16.47 -8.92 1.85
C LYS A 195 16.88 -7.74 2.72
N GLU A 196 17.34 -6.63 2.13
CA GLU A 196 17.68 -5.40 2.85
C GLU A 196 16.48 -4.85 3.64
N LEU A 197 15.28 -4.86 3.03
CA LEU A 197 14.04 -4.46 3.69
C LEU A 197 13.78 -5.30 4.96
N SER A 198 13.90 -6.62 4.84
CA SER A 198 13.68 -7.54 5.96
C SER A 198 14.71 -7.36 7.08
N GLU A 199 15.99 -7.23 6.72
CA GLU A 199 17.09 -7.01 7.67
C GLU A 199 16.95 -5.68 8.44
N ALA A 200 16.38 -4.66 7.77
CA ALA A 200 16.06 -3.36 8.38
C ALA A 200 14.72 -3.34 9.16
N GLY A 201 14.05 -4.48 9.32
CA GLY A 201 12.78 -4.58 10.02
C GLY A 201 11.57 -4.09 9.22
N GLY A 202 11.71 -3.81 7.94
CA GLY A 202 10.64 -3.30 7.08
C GLY A 202 9.62 -4.36 6.68
N MET A 203 8.53 -3.91 6.04
CA MET A 203 7.39 -4.74 5.63
C MET A 203 7.16 -4.71 4.13
N ILE A 204 6.78 -5.88 3.56
CA ILE A 204 6.16 -5.93 2.24
C ILE A 204 4.69 -6.35 2.31
N GLY A 205 3.81 -5.63 1.58
CA GLY A 205 2.45 -6.06 1.29
C GLY A 205 2.35 -6.63 -0.13
N PHE A 206 1.84 -7.86 -0.27
CA PHE A 206 1.70 -8.49 -1.58
C PHE A 206 0.55 -7.90 -2.38
N SER A 207 0.88 -7.46 -3.60
CA SER A 207 -0.07 -6.87 -4.54
C SER A 207 -0.82 -7.97 -5.31
N ILE A 208 -2.14 -7.75 -5.47
CA ILE A 208 -3.00 -8.58 -6.32
C ILE A 208 -3.39 -7.84 -7.60
N TYR A 209 -2.77 -6.67 -7.84
CA TYR A 209 -2.98 -5.93 -9.08
C TYR A 209 -2.40 -6.74 -10.26
N PRO A 210 -3.18 -7.05 -11.31
CA PRO A 210 -2.78 -8.02 -12.32
C PRO A 210 -1.48 -7.73 -13.06
N HIS A 211 -1.10 -6.44 -13.24
CA HIS A 211 0.18 -6.10 -13.85
C HIS A 211 1.42 -6.43 -12.99
N HIS A 212 1.22 -6.71 -11.71
CA HIS A 212 2.28 -7.11 -10.77
C HIS A 212 2.37 -8.62 -10.58
N MET A 213 1.43 -9.38 -11.17
CA MET A 213 1.33 -10.83 -10.99
C MET A 213 1.78 -11.62 -12.19
N HIS A 214 2.41 -12.76 -11.95
CA HIS A 214 2.68 -13.75 -12.98
C HIS A 214 1.37 -14.15 -13.68
N GLN A 215 1.36 -14.16 -15.01
CA GLN A 215 0.18 -14.37 -15.85
C GLN A 215 -1.00 -13.36 -15.65
N GLY A 216 -0.81 -12.29 -14.90
CA GLY A 216 -1.83 -11.25 -14.71
C GLY A 216 -3.15 -11.78 -14.16
N SER A 217 -4.25 -11.47 -14.81
CA SER A 217 -5.61 -11.94 -14.44
C SER A 217 -5.80 -13.45 -14.45
N LYS A 218 -4.88 -14.19 -15.05
CA LYS A 218 -4.90 -15.68 -15.11
C LYS A 218 -4.06 -16.31 -14.01
N CYS A 219 -3.42 -15.51 -13.15
CA CYS A 219 -2.69 -16.02 -12.01
C CYS A 219 -3.60 -16.92 -11.17
N THR A 220 -3.14 -18.12 -10.85
CA THR A 220 -3.88 -19.02 -9.96
C THR A 220 -3.63 -18.68 -8.50
N LEU A 221 -4.56 -19.06 -7.62
CA LEU A 221 -4.39 -18.89 -6.19
C LEU A 221 -3.17 -19.66 -5.68
N ASP A 222 -2.93 -20.86 -6.20
CA ASP A 222 -1.79 -21.71 -5.84
C ASP A 222 -0.45 -21.06 -6.22
N ASP A 223 -0.36 -20.44 -7.41
CA ASP A 223 0.84 -19.72 -7.84
C ASP A 223 1.10 -18.50 -6.95
N PHE A 224 0.06 -17.74 -6.61
CA PHE A 224 0.16 -16.61 -5.70
C PHE A 224 0.59 -17.04 -4.28
N CYS A 225 -0.04 -18.08 -3.71
CA CYS A 225 0.34 -18.61 -2.41
C CYS A 225 1.75 -19.23 -2.41
N GLY A 226 2.14 -19.90 -3.52
CA GLY A 226 3.49 -20.41 -3.71
C GLY A 226 4.55 -19.31 -3.77
N MET A 227 4.23 -18.15 -4.35
CA MET A 227 5.08 -16.96 -4.31
C MET A 227 5.26 -16.46 -2.88
N ILE A 228 4.16 -16.39 -2.09
CA ILE A 228 4.23 -16.01 -0.68
C ILE A 228 5.16 -16.95 0.10
N ALA A 229 5.03 -18.27 -0.07
CA ALA A 229 5.88 -19.23 0.61
C ALA A 229 7.39 -19.02 0.30
N LYS A 230 7.74 -18.82 -0.97
CA LYS A 230 9.12 -18.52 -1.38
C LYS A 230 9.63 -17.19 -0.79
N THR A 231 8.75 -16.21 -0.63
CA THR A 231 9.13 -14.93 -0.04
C THR A 231 9.32 -15.07 1.48
N VAL A 232 8.55 -15.93 2.14
CA VAL A 232 8.80 -16.29 3.56
C VAL A 232 10.19 -16.91 3.74
N ASP A 233 10.64 -17.76 2.82
CA ASP A 233 11.99 -18.34 2.87
C ASP A 233 13.08 -17.26 2.77
N LEU A 234 12.83 -16.17 2.06
CA LEU A 234 13.76 -15.06 1.86
C LEU A 234 13.75 -14.04 3.01
N MET A 235 12.55 -13.64 3.46
CA MET A 235 12.35 -12.49 4.36
C MET A 235 11.98 -12.90 5.80
N GLY A 236 11.57 -14.15 6.00
CA GLY A 236 10.89 -14.59 7.22
C GLY A 236 9.41 -14.22 7.22
N VAL A 237 8.63 -14.98 8.00
CA VAL A 237 7.16 -14.83 8.06
C VAL A 237 6.69 -13.53 8.69
N ASP A 238 7.53 -12.87 9.50
CA ASP A 238 7.17 -11.70 10.30
C ASP A 238 7.22 -10.38 9.51
N ARG A 239 7.73 -10.38 8.27
CA ARG A 239 7.98 -9.19 7.46
C ARG A 239 7.11 -9.09 6.21
N ILE A 240 6.05 -9.88 6.14
CA ILE A 240 5.15 -9.94 4.99
C ILE A 240 3.68 -9.78 5.39
N GLY A 241 2.88 -9.25 4.48
CA GLY A 241 1.45 -9.07 4.65
C GLY A 241 0.75 -8.87 3.31
N PHE A 242 -0.47 -8.38 3.30
CA PHE A 242 -1.19 -8.00 2.10
C PHE A 242 -1.12 -6.49 1.86
N GLY A 243 -1.09 -6.11 0.60
CA GLY A 243 -1.30 -4.77 0.10
C GLY A 243 -1.94 -4.93 -1.27
N SER A 244 -3.23 -5.30 -1.26
CA SER A 244 -3.92 -5.88 -2.43
C SER A 244 -3.90 -5.00 -3.67
N ASP A 245 -3.78 -3.70 -3.50
CA ASP A 245 -3.91 -2.71 -4.57
C ASP A 245 -5.28 -2.83 -5.28
N LEU A 246 -6.30 -3.21 -4.50
CA LEU A 246 -7.66 -3.42 -5.00
C LEU A 246 -8.29 -2.09 -5.41
N CYS A 247 -8.77 -2.05 -6.66
CA CYS A 247 -9.47 -0.91 -7.25
C CYS A 247 -10.96 -1.22 -7.45
N GLN A 248 -11.64 -1.73 -6.41
CA GLN A 248 -13.04 -2.17 -6.51
C GLN A 248 -13.95 -1.04 -6.96
N ASN A 249 -14.73 -1.30 -8.04
CA ASN A 249 -15.71 -0.37 -8.64
C ASN A 249 -15.12 0.96 -9.16
N GLN A 250 -13.80 1.06 -9.34
CA GLN A 250 -13.22 2.24 -9.98
C GLN A 250 -13.58 2.30 -11.48
N PRO A 251 -13.98 3.48 -11.98
CA PRO A 251 -14.22 3.66 -13.40
C PRO A 251 -12.91 3.71 -14.19
N ASP A 252 -12.91 3.20 -15.40
CA ASP A 252 -11.74 3.22 -16.30
C ASP A 252 -11.21 4.65 -16.55
N SER A 253 -12.07 5.66 -16.47
CA SER A 253 -11.69 7.06 -16.65
C SER A 253 -10.62 7.58 -15.68
N ILE A 254 -10.43 6.92 -14.52
CA ILE A 254 -9.40 7.30 -13.56
C ILE A 254 -8.01 6.75 -13.92
N VAL A 255 -7.94 5.73 -14.79
CA VAL A 255 -6.69 5.03 -15.09
C VAL A 255 -5.68 5.93 -15.77
N GLU A 256 -6.13 6.80 -16.68
CA GLU A 256 -5.25 7.77 -17.34
C GLU A 256 -4.63 8.72 -16.30
N TRP A 257 -5.44 9.28 -15.41
CA TRP A 257 -4.96 10.13 -14.31
C TRP A 257 -3.94 9.41 -13.42
N MET A 258 -4.21 8.19 -13.00
CA MET A 258 -3.30 7.42 -12.18
C MET A 258 -1.95 7.19 -12.85
N ARG A 259 -1.95 6.87 -14.16
CA ARG A 259 -0.75 6.45 -14.89
C ARG A 259 0.08 7.62 -15.42
N VAL A 260 -0.59 8.66 -15.88
CA VAL A 260 0.04 9.74 -16.67
C VAL A 260 0.16 11.03 -15.88
N GLY A 261 -0.75 11.28 -14.93
CA GLY A 261 -0.79 12.53 -14.18
C GLY A 261 -1.17 13.72 -15.06
N ARG A 262 -0.92 14.94 -14.57
CA ARG A 262 -1.34 16.20 -15.23
C ARG A 262 -0.31 16.79 -16.20
N TRP A 263 0.96 16.38 -16.06
CA TRP A 263 2.06 17.00 -16.80
C TRP A 263 2.48 16.22 -18.04
N SER A 264 2.00 15.02 -18.22
CA SER A 264 2.36 14.18 -19.36
C SER A 264 1.45 14.44 -20.54
N TYR A 265 1.98 15.02 -21.60
CA TYR A 265 1.34 15.13 -22.91
C TYR A 265 1.62 13.91 -23.78
N ASP A 266 2.67 13.15 -23.45
CA ASP A 266 3.05 11.93 -24.12
C ASP A 266 2.67 10.72 -23.24
N LYS A 267 1.86 9.82 -23.79
CA LYS A 267 1.45 8.58 -23.14
C LYS A 267 2.51 7.47 -23.27
N ALA A 268 3.69 7.80 -23.82
CA ALA A 268 4.80 6.88 -23.99
C ALA A 268 5.24 6.29 -22.64
N GLY A 269 5.46 4.99 -22.63
CA GLY A 269 5.93 4.25 -21.46
C GLY A 269 4.81 3.64 -20.60
N PHE A 270 3.61 4.22 -20.56
CA PHE A 270 2.51 3.74 -19.71
C PHE A 270 1.33 3.16 -20.46
N LEU A 271 1.05 3.75 -21.64
CA LEU A 271 0.03 3.29 -22.55
C LEU A 271 0.71 3.08 -23.89
N ARG A 272 0.75 1.86 -24.39
CA ARG A 272 1.10 1.63 -25.80
C ARG A 272 0.12 2.43 -26.65
N GLN A 273 0.56 2.92 -27.80
CA GLN A 273 -0.17 3.86 -28.67
C GLN A 273 -1.64 3.48 -28.97
N ASN A 274 -2.06 2.23 -28.76
CA ASN A 274 -3.39 1.71 -29.02
C ASN A 274 -4.10 1.13 -27.77
N ASP A 275 -3.50 1.21 -26.56
CA ASP A 275 -4.11 0.67 -25.37
C ASP A 275 -5.13 1.67 -24.81
N GLN A 276 -6.35 1.23 -24.63
CA GLN A 276 -7.32 1.97 -23.83
C GLN A 276 -6.86 1.97 -22.37
N ALA A 277 -6.98 3.13 -21.71
CA ALA A 277 -6.69 3.25 -20.29
C ALA A 277 -7.81 2.56 -19.49
N THR A 278 -7.69 1.26 -19.29
CA THR A 278 -8.66 0.45 -18.54
C THR A 278 -7.99 -0.27 -17.37
N PHE A 279 -8.77 -0.57 -16.34
CA PHE A 279 -8.32 -1.46 -15.29
C PHE A 279 -8.19 -2.89 -15.82
N PRO A 280 -7.12 -3.61 -15.48
CA PRO A 280 -7.03 -5.03 -15.77
C PRO A 280 -8.10 -5.78 -14.95
N LYS A 281 -8.70 -6.83 -15.55
CA LYS A 281 -9.62 -7.70 -14.81
C LYS A 281 -8.90 -8.37 -13.67
N GLN A 282 -9.48 -8.35 -12.48
CA GLN A 282 -8.98 -9.07 -11.32
C GLN A 282 -9.02 -10.60 -11.54
N PRO A 283 -8.15 -11.38 -10.90
CA PRO A 283 -8.22 -12.84 -10.97
C PRO A 283 -9.53 -13.35 -10.36
N PRO A 284 -10.09 -14.49 -10.86
CA PRO A 284 -11.41 -14.96 -10.41
C PRO A 284 -11.52 -15.24 -8.90
N TRP A 285 -10.39 -15.48 -8.24
CA TRP A 285 -10.33 -15.78 -6.80
C TRP A 285 -10.20 -14.53 -5.91
N PHE A 286 -10.03 -13.31 -6.50
CA PHE A 286 -9.95 -12.06 -5.76
C PHE A 286 -10.50 -10.89 -6.59
N GLN A 287 -11.76 -10.54 -6.42
CA GLN A 287 -12.45 -9.48 -7.16
C GLN A 287 -12.95 -8.35 -6.25
N THR A 288 -13.25 -8.67 -5.00
CA THR A 288 -13.80 -7.74 -4.01
C THR A 288 -13.14 -7.94 -2.65
N ASN A 289 -13.41 -7.04 -1.73
CA ASN A 289 -13.00 -7.17 -0.35
C ASN A 289 -13.47 -8.49 0.31
N ARG A 290 -14.54 -9.11 -0.19
CA ARG A 290 -15.07 -10.38 0.33
C ARG A 290 -14.16 -11.58 0.06
N ASP A 291 -13.20 -11.45 -0.84
CA ASP A 291 -12.42 -12.58 -1.36
C ASP A 291 -11.12 -12.86 -0.58
N PHE A 292 -10.78 -12.06 0.43
CA PHE A 292 -9.59 -12.33 1.27
C PHE A 292 -9.59 -13.73 1.88
N HIS A 293 -10.76 -14.29 2.20
CA HIS A 293 -10.88 -15.65 2.74
C HIS A 293 -10.32 -16.72 1.80
N ASN A 294 -10.34 -16.50 0.47
CA ASN A 294 -9.77 -17.42 -0.51
C ASN A 294 -8.25 -17.52 -0.33
N ILE A 295 -7.58 -16.38 -0.15
CA ILE A 295 -6.12 -16.33 0.06
C ILE A 295 -5.76 -17.03 1.38
N LEU A 296 -6.48 -16.71 2.47
CA LEU A 296 -6.23 -17.33 3.76
C LEU A 296 -6.46 -18.85 3.74
N ARG A 297 -7.40 -19.33 2.92
CA ARG A 297 -7.58 -20.77 2.67
C ARG A 297 -6.41 -21.32 1.87
N GLY A 298 -6.04 -20.69 0.76
CA GLY A 298 -4.93 -21.14 -0.09
C GLY A 298 -3.60 -21.25 0.68
N LEU A 299 -3.31 -20.32 1.61
CA LEU A 299 -2.13 -20.43 2.47
C LEU A 299 -2.18 -21.69 3.36
N ARG A 300 -3.34 -22.02 3.95
CA ARG A 300 -3.51 -23.26 4.73
C ARG A 300 -3.34 -24.50 3.86
N ASP A 301 -3.91 -24.48 2.65
CA ASP A 301 -3.89 -25.62 1.72
C ASP A 301 -2.45 -25.96 1.29
N ILE A 302 -1.54 -24.98 1.24
CA ILE A 302 -0.11 -25.20 0.96
C ILE A 302 0.75 -25.44 2.22
N GLY A 303 0.13 -25.51 3.42
CA GLY A 303 0.78 -25.95 4.65
C GLY A 303 1.17 -24.89 5.67
N PHE A 304 0.79 -23.61 5.49
CA PHE A 304 0.97 -22.60 6.54
C PHE A 304 0.13 -22.94 7.78
N SER A 305 0.74 -22.83 8.94
CA SER A 305 0.05 -22.97 10.22
C SER A 305 -0.92 -21.80 10.46
N GLU A 306 -1.92 -21.99 11.34
CA GLU A 306 -2.85 -20.91 11.71
C GLU A 306 -2.13 -19.69 12.29
N THR A 307 -1.02 -19.88 13.00
CA THR A 307 -0.19 -18.79 13.53
C THR A 307 0.44 -17.98 12.41
N GLU A 308 1.03 -18.63 11.40
CA GLU A 308 1.62 -17.95 10.26
C GLU A 308 0.55 -17.25 9.41
N VAL A 309 -0.58 -17.89 9.17
CA VAL A 309 -1.72 -17.27 8.47
C VAL A 309 -2.19 -16.01 9.21
N ASN A 310 -2.29 -16.02 10.54
CA ASN A 310 -2.70 -14.85 11.33
C ASN A 310 -1.64 -13.72 11.24
N LYS A 311 -0.36 -14.06 11.29
CA LYS A 311 0.73 -13.11 11.09
C LYS A 311 0.61 -12.41 9.73
N ILE A 312 0.55 -13.19 8.64
CA ILE A 312 0.46 -12.69 7.27
C ILE A 312 -0.84 -11.89 7.04
N SER A 313 -1.96 -12.34 7.64
CA SER A 313 -3.25 -11.67 7.45
C SER A 313 -3.29 -10.25 8.02
N GLY A 314 -2.56 -9.96 9.11
CA GLY A 314 -2.61 -8.62 9.67
C GLY A 314 -1.81 -8.38 10.94
N GLU A 315 -1.42 -9.43 11.71
CA GLU A 315 -0.66 -9.21 12.94
C GLU A 315 0.71 -8.58 12.65
N ASN A 316 1.34 -8.92 11.51
CA ASN A 316 2.60 -8.32 11.09
C ASN A 316 2.46 -6.83 10.82
N TRP A 317 1.42 -6.42 10.07
CA TRP A 317 1.12 -5.00 9.86
C TRP A 317 0.83 -4.27 11.17
N LEU A 318 0.06 -4.88 12.07
CA LEU A 318 -0.22 -4.27 13.37
C LEU A 318 1.04 -4.09 14.21
N ASN A 319 1.96 -5.06 14.19
CA ASN A 319 3.25 -4.96 14.88
C ASN A 319 4.13 -3.89 14.25
N PHE A 320 4.19 -3.85 12.91
CA PHE A 320 4.91 -2.81 12.18
C PHE A 320 4.38 -1.40 12.51
N PHE A 321 3.06 -1.22 12.65
CA PHE A 321 2.48 0.06 13.06
C PHE A 321 2.86 0.44 14.50
N ARG A 322 2.99 -0.54 15.41
CA ARG A 322 3.50 -0.27 16.77
C ARG A 322 4.96 0.22 16.79
N GLU A 323 5.78 -0.25 15.85
CA GLU A 323 7.18 0.15 15.71
C GLU A 323 7.34 1.52 15.02
N THR A 324 6.36 1.91 14.21
CA THR A 324 6.49 3.07 13.30
C THR A 324 5.62 4.27 13.69
N PHE A 325 4.38 4.07 14.13
CA PHE A 325 3.54 5.18 14.59
C PHE A 325 4.07 5.72 15.92
N ASN A 326 4.08 7.05 16.05
CA ASN A 326 4.24 7.65 17.37
C ASN A 326 2.86 7.60 18.07
N ASP A 327 2.70 6.74 19.06
CA ASP A 327 1.57 6.81 19.97
C ASP A 327 1.68 8.12 20.76
N GLN A 328 0.90 9.14 20.36
CA GLN A 328 0.69 10.36 21.13
C GLN A 328 -0.63 10.27 21.89
#